data_4a4441b975a0ac1c5fe4c2b77741da05
#
_entry.id   4a4441b975a0ac1c5fe4c2b77741da05
#
_cell.length_a   1.000
_cell.length_b   1.000
_cell.length_c   1.000
_cell.angle_alpha   90.00
_cell.angle_beta   90.00
_cell.angle_gamma   90.00
#
_symmetry.space_group_name_H-M   'P 1'
#
loop_
_entity.id
_entity.type
_entity.pdbx_description
1 polymer ?
#
loop_
_entity_poly.entity_id
_entity_poly.type
_entity_poly.pdbx_seq_one_letter_code
_entity_poly.pdbx_strand_id
1 'polypeptide(L)'
;LRGDDPFCRIAGGEGKAYVAYEDEEFMVILDKAPVSFGHALVITREHYEAVQDVPPPTLARAWLIASAVARHLRVNRRAPGVNVLTNSGSAAGQVVFHFHIHVIPRWEEAFRRGVRHDLTEDEARRALELYSGLDNVIKEYLSGLR
;
A
#
# COMPACT_ATOMS: atom_id res chain seq x y z
N LEU A 1 -2.95 19.56 -1.42
CA LEU A 1 -3.31 19.62 -2.83
C LEU A 1 -3.96 18.32 -3.29
N ARG A 2 -5.04 18.46 -4.02
CA ARG A 2 -5.73 17.33 -4.59
C ARG A 2 -5.67 17.37 -6.10
N GLY A 3 -5.41 16.21 -6.71
CA GLY A 3 -5.49 16.04 -8.14
C GLY A 3 -6.71 15.22 -8.52
N ASP A 4 -6.79 14.84 -9.78
CA ASP A 4 -7.89 14.05 -10.35
C ASP A 4 -7.52 12.59 -10.53
N ASP A 5 -6.36 12.16 -10.06
CA ASP A 5 -5.94 10.78 -10.19
C ASP A 5 -6.81 9.84 -9.33
N PRO A 6 -6.79 8.54 -9.61
CA PRO A 6 -7.63 7.57 -8.89
C PRO A 6 -7.44 7.59 -7.38
N PHE A 7 -6.23 7.85 -6.89
CA PHE A 7 -5.95 7.83 -5.45
C PHE A 7 -6.46 9.09 -4.76
N CYS A 8 -6.39 10.24 -5.42
CA CYS A 8 -7.02 11.46 -4.92
C CYS A 8 -8.54 11.28 -4.80
N ARG A 9 -9.15 10.61 -5.76
CA ARG A 9 -10.59 10.32 -5.72
C ARG A 9 -10.94 9.40 -4.55
N ILE A 10 -10.16 8.35 -4.36
CA ILE A 10 -10.34 7.42 -3.23
C ILE A 10 -10.20 8.16 -1.91
N ALA A 11 -9.16 8.98 -1.76
CA ALA A 11 -8.93 9.77 -0.55
C ALA A 11 -10.07 10.77 -0.29
N GLY A 12 -10.72 11.25 -1.34
CA GLY A 12 -11.86 12.15 -1.25
C GLY A 12 -13.20 11.47 -1.07
N GLY A 13 -13.23 10.14 -1.00
CA GLY A 13 -14.47 9.39 -0.84
C GLY A 13 -15.26 9.19 -2.13
N GLU A 14 -14.69 9.53 -3.28
CA GLU A 14 -15.37 9.44 -4.56
C GLU A 14 -15.07 8.17 -5.34
N GLY A 15 -13.91 7.58 -5.09
CA GLY A 15 -13.49 6.35 -5.75
C GLY A 15 -13.81 5.14 -4.90
N LYS A 16 -13.97 3.98 -5.56
CA LYS A 16 -14.14 2.71 -4.86
C LYS A 16 -12.79 2.09 -4.54
N ALA A 17 -12.59 1.72 -3.28
CA ALA A 17 -11.39 1.03 -2.85
C ALA A 17 -11.69 0.05 -1.72
N TYR A 18 -10.85 -0.96 -1.61
CA TYR A 18 -10.89 -1.89 -0.48
C TYR A 18 -9.81 -1.45 0.50
N VAL A 19 -10.25 -0.92 1.64
CA VAL A 19 -9.38 -0.24 2.61
C VAL A 19 -8.99 -1.19 3.73
N ALA A 20 -7.69 -1.42 3.88
CA ALA A 20 -7.14 -2.24 4.96
C ALA A 20 -6.81 -1.40 6.20
N TYR A 21 -6.49 -0.12 6.01
CA TYR A 21 -6.18 0.81 7.08
C TYR A 21 -6.36 2.24 6.58
N GLU A 22 -6.77 3.14 7.45
CA GLU A 22 -6.80 4.57 7.11
C GLU A 22 -6.64 5.43 8.35
N ASP A 23 -6.02 6.58 8.16
CA ASP A 23 -5.93 7.63 9.15
C ASP A 23 -6.09 8.99 8.47
N GLU A 24 -5.77 10.07 9.15
CA GLU A 24 -5.95 11.42 8.60
C GLU A 24 -5.02 11.72 7.43
N GLU A 25 -3.91 11.01 7.32
CA GLU A 25 -2.85 11.34 6.37
C GLU A 25 -2.65 10.24 5.31
N PHE A 26 -2.95 8.99 5.62
CA PHE A 26 -2.66 7.84 4.78
C PHE A 26 -3.84 6.88 4.65
N MET A 27 -3.77 6.07 3.60
CA MET A 27 -4.63 4.90 3.44
C MET A 27 -3.76 3.73 3.00
N VAL A 28 -4.11 2.54 3.46
CA VAL A 28 -3.59 1.29 2.90
C VAL A 28 -4.74 0.62 2.20
N ILE A 29 -4.64 0.46 0.89
CA ILE A 29 -5.69 -0.09 0.06
C ILE A 29 -5.17 -1.31 -0.70
N LEU A 30 -6.07 -2.17 -1.17
CA LEU A 30 -5.69 -3.28 -2.04
C LEU A 30 -5.50 -2.76 -3.47
N ASP A 31 -4.46 -3.28 -4.14
CA ASP A 31 -4.26 -3.00 -5.56
C ASP A 31 -5.38 -3.70 -6.36
N LYS A 32 -6.03 -2.98 -7.27
CA LYS A 32 -7.13 -3.53 -8.08
C LYS A 32 -6.66 -4.53 -9.12
N ALA A 33 -5.38 -4.50 -9.45
CA ALA A 33 -4.77 -5.45 -10.37
C ALA A 33 -3.55 -6.08 -9.67
N PRO A 34 -3.77 -6.90 -8.64
CA PRO A 34 -2.69 -7.39 -7.80
C PRO A 34 -1.72 -8.29 -8.55
N VAL A 35 -0.46 -8.20 -8.17
CA VAL A 35 0.59 -9.10 -8.63
C VAL A 35 0.52 -10.42 -7.87
N SER A 36 0.06 -10.36 -6.62
CA SER A 36 -0.11 -11.52 -5.75
C SER A 36 -1.27 -11.29 -4.79
N PHE A 37 -1.71 -12.35 -4.14
CA PHE A 37 -2.77 -12.24 -3.13
C PHE A 37 -2.32 -11.33 -1.99
N GLY A 38 -3.09 -10.28 -1.72
CA GLY A 38 -2.80 -9.33 -0.65
C GLY A 38 -1.94 -8.14 -1.06
N HIS A 39 -1.64 -7.99 -2.35
CA HIS A 39 -0.90 -6.83 -2.85
C HIS A 39 -1.57 -5.53 -2.38
N ALA A 40 -0.87 -4.76 -1.57
CA ALA A 40 -1.40 -3.53 -0.97
C ALA A 40 -0.60 -2.31 -1.42
N LEU A 41 -1.25 -1.16 -1.31
CA LEU A 41 -0.67 0.13 -1.63
C LEU A 41 -0.79 1.04 -0.42
N VAL A 42 0.30 1.68 -0.02
CA VAL A 42 0.27 2.76 0.96
C VAL A 42 0.21 4.06 0.17
N ILE A 43 -0.87 4.80 0.32
CA ILE A 43 -1.07 6.06 -0.39
C ILE A 43 -1.17 7.23 0.59
N THR A 44 -0.74 8.42 0.14
CA THR A 44 -0.97 9.66 0.86
C THR A 44 -2.33 10.23 0.47
N ARG A 45 -3.08 10.82 1.41
CA ARG A 45 -4.33 11.50 1.06
C ARG A 45 -4.06 12.78 0.29
N GLU A 46 -3.00 13.51 0.66
CA GLU A 46 -2.54 14.65 -0.12
C GLU A 46 -1.90 14.17 -1.42
N HIS A 47 -2.04 14.96 -2.46
CA HIS A 47 -1.44 14.65 -3.75
C HIS A 47 0.03 15.03 -3.76
N TYR A 48 0.88 14.04 -4.01
CA TYR A 48 2.29 14.22 -4.37
C TYR A 48 2.53 13.29 -5.55
N GLU A 49 3.23 13.75 -6.56
CA GLU A 49 3.39 12.98 -7.79
C GLU A 49 4.24 11.72 -7.59
N ALA A 50 5.38 11.85 -6.92
CA ALA A 50 6.33 10.75 -6.73
C ALA A 50 7.09 10.91 -5.41
N VAL A 51 7.93 9.92 -5.09
CA VAL A 51 8.64 9.84 -3.81
C VAL A 51 9.44 11.09 -3.47
N GLN A 52 10.09 11.69 -4.44
CA GLN A 52 10.92 12.88 -4.22
C GLN A 52 10.11 14.15 -3.91
N ASP A 53 8.80 14.13 -4.17
CA ASP A 53 7.92 15.28 -3.97
C ASP A 53 7.26 15.29 -2.58
N VAL A 54 7.39 14.20 -1.84
CA VAL A 54 6.74 14.06 -0.54
C VAL A 54 7.57 14.77 0.54
N PRO A 55 6.94 15.64 1.36
CA PRO A 55 7.68 16.29 2.46
C PRO A 55 8.32 15.26 3.41
N PRO A 56 9.54 15.51 3.88
CA PRO A 56 10.25 14.53 4.71
C PRO A 56 9.49 13.94 5.90
N PRO A 57 8.75 14.72 6.70
CA PRO A 57 7.99 14.12 7.80
C PRO A 57 6.91 13.14 7.33
N THR A 58 6.21 13.49 6.25
CA THR A 58 5.19 12.64 5.65
C THR A 58 5.83 11.40 5.04
N LEU A 59 6.96 11.59 4.35
CA LEU A 59 7.69 10.48 3.75
C LEU A 59 8.14 9.47 4.81
N ALA A 60 8.65 9.96 5.94
CA ALA A 60 9.06 9.08 7.04
C ALA A 60 7.90 8.23 7.54
N ARG A 61 6.74 8.84 7.76
CA ARG A 61 5.55 8.12 8.22
C ARG A 61 5.05 7.12 7.16
N ALA A 62 5.09 7.48 5.88
CA ALA A 62 4.70 6.58 4.80
C ALA A 62 5.54 5.30 4.82
N TRP A 63 6.86 5.42 4.97
CA TRP A 63 7.75 4.27 5.00
C TRP A 63 7.60 3.46 6.29
N LEU A 64 7.29 4.10 7.42
CA LEU A 64 6.97 3.37 8.65
C LEU A 64 5.70 2.54 8.47
N ILE A 65 4.69 3.09 7.83
CA ILE A 65 3.46 2.34 7.54
C ILE A 65 3.76 1.16 6.61
N ALA A 66 4.52 1.38 5.55
CA ALA A 66 4.89 0.30 4.63
C ALA A 66 5.68 -0.80 5.36
N SER A 67 6.59 -0.43 6.25
CA SER A 67 7.35 -1.39 7.07
C SER A 67 6.44 -2.17 8.00
N ALA A 68 5.46 -1.50 8.59
CA ALA A 68 4.47 -2.16 9.46
C ALA A 68 3.64 -3.19 8.68
N VAL A 69 3.23 -2.84 7.45
CA VAL A 69 2.50 -3.78 6.58
C VAL A 69 3.37 -4.99 6.27
N ALA A 70 4.63 -4.77 5.91
CA ALA A 70 5.57 -5.84 5.63
C ALA A 70 5.76 -6.76 6.86
N ARG A 71 5.91 -6.17 8.05
CA ARG A 71 6.02 -6.94 9.29
C ARG A 71 4.77 -7.78 9.55
N HIS A 72 3.60 -7.18 9.37
CA HIS A 72 2.33 -7.90 9.54
C HIS A 72 2.28 -9.13 8.65
N LEU A 73 2.64 -8.97 7.39
CA LEU A 73 2.64 -10.07 6.42
C LEU A 73 3.66 -11.14 6.78
N ARG A 74 4.90 -10.73 7.11
CA ARG A 74 5.98 -11.66 7.41
C ARG A 74 5.81 -12.39 8.73
N VAL A 75 5.44 -11.65 9.78
CA VAL A 75 5.39 -12.18 11.14
C VAL A 75 4.02 -12.75 11.49
N ASN A 76 2.96 -12.00 11.23
CA ASN A 76 1.62 -12.41 11.64
C ASN A 76 0.93 -13.35 10.63
N ARG A 77 1.31 -13.27 9.38
CA ARG A 77 0.70 -14.08 8.31
C ARG A 77 1.69 -15.04 7.64
N ARG A 78 2.93 -15.04 8.11
CA ARG A 78 3.97 -16.00 7.68
C ARG A 78 4.24 -16.00 6.17
N ALA A 79 4.10 -14.85 5.52
CA ALA A 79 4.49 -14.74 4.13
C ALA A 79 5.99 -15.00 3.99
N PRO A 80 6.42 -15.88 3.08
CA PRO A 80 7.85 -16.19 2.90
C PRO A 80 8.69 -14.99 2.48
N GLY A 81 8.08 -14.01 1.82
CA GLY A 81 8.76 -12.79 1.42
C GLY A 81 7.78 -11.65 1.17
N VAL A 82 8.31 -10.43 1.11
CA VAL A 82 7.54 -9.23 0.80
C VAL A 82 8.43 -8.29 0.01
N ASN A 83 7.94 -7.80 -1.12
CA ASN A 83 8.59 -6.71 -1.85
C ASN A 83 7.95 -5.38 -1.42
N VAL A 84 8.79 -4.41 -1.09
CA VAL A 84 8.36 -3.06 -0.72
C VAL A 84 9.05 -2.10 -1.66
N LEU A 85 8.29 -1.39 -2.49
CA LEU A 85 8.88 -0.52 -3.50
C LEU A 85 7.96 0.63 -3.90
N THR A 86 8.57 1.69 -4.40
CA THR A 86 7.86 2.77 -5.06
C THR A 86 8.54 3.08 -6.38
N ASN A 87 7.77 3.51 -7.37
CA ASN A 87 8.29 3.86 -8.69
C ASN A 87 8.17 5.37 -8.90
N SER A 88 9.22 5.99 -9.41
CA SER A 88 9.23 7.41 -9.74
C SER A 88 9.46 7.57 -11.23
N GLY A 89 8.43 8.04 -11.93
CA GLY A 89 8.46 8.26 -13.37
C GLY A 89 7.99 7.05 -14.17
N SER A 90 7.44 7.31 -15.34
CA SER A 90 6.91 6.24 -16.20
C SER A 90 8.00 5.26 -16.66
N ALA A 91 9.23 5.74 -16.87
CA ALA A 91 10.36 4.90 -17.26
C ALA A 91 10.70 3.85 -16.19
N ALA A 92 10.34 4.12 -14.93
CA ALA A 92 10.54 3.20 -13.80
C ALA A 92 9.29 2.38 -13.47
N GLY A 93 8.24 2.50 -14.28
CA GLY A 93 7.02 1.73 -14.10
C GLY A 93 5.92 2.44 -13.31
N GLN A 94 6.06 3.74 -13.06
CA GLN A 94 4.99 4.49 -12.41
C GLN A 94 3.84 4.69 -13.40
N VAL A 95 2.65 4.20 -13.04
CA VAL A 95 1.45 4.29 -13.88
C VAL A 95 0.50 5.34 -13.34
N VAL A 96 0.28 5.36 -12.02
CA VAL A 96 -0.55 6.39 -11.37
C VAL A 96 0.38 7.44 -10.78
N PHE A 97 0.22 8.69 -11.20
CA PHE A 97 1.10 9.79 -10.76
C PHE A 97 0.59 10.44 -9.49
N HIS A 98 0.50 9.61 -8.48
CA HIS A 98 0.19 9.92 -7.09
C HIS A 98 1.07 8.99 -6.26
N PHE A 99 1.89 9.53 -5.39
CA PHE A 99 2.84 8.73 -4.60
C PHE A 99 2.17 7.57 -3.90
N HIS A 100 2.72 6.39 -4.11
CA HIS A 100 2.28 5.18 -3.43
C HIS A 100 3.43 4.20 -3.29
N ILE A 101 3.39 3.42 -2.21
CA ILE A 101 4.36 2.37 -1.95
C ILE A 101 3.64 1.05 -2.12
N HIS A 102 4.19 0.19 -2.98
CA HIS A 102 3.70 -1.18 -3.13
C HIS A 102 4.22 -2.03 -1.99
N VAL A 103 3.36 -2.85 -1.40
CA VAL A 103 3.74 -3.90 -0.46
C VAL A 103 3.17 -5.19 -1.02
N ILE A 104 4.03 -6.04 -1.52
CA ILE A 104 3.65 -7.22 -2.30
C ILE A 104 4.09 -8.48 -1.58
N PRO A 105 3.15 -9.21 -0.95
CA PRO A 105 3.51 -10.49 -0.34
C PRO A 105 3.86 -11.52 -1.41
N ARG A 106 4.85 -12.34 -1.10
CA ARG A 106 5.28 -13.42 -2.00
C ARG A 106 5.08 -14.73 -1.25
N TRP A 107 4.11 -15.49 -1.72
CA TRP A 107 3.65 -16.70 -1.02
C TRP A 107 4.45 -17.95 -1.40
N GLU A 108 5.20 -17.89 -2.49
CA GLU A 108 6.07 -18.98 -2.92
C GLU A 108 7.50 -18.73 -2.47
N GLU A 109 8.24 -19.80 -2.19
CA GLU A 109 9.64 -19.70 -1.74
C GLU A 109 10.57 -19.11 -2.81
N ALA A 110 10.24 -19.30 -4.09
CA ALA A 110 11.04 -18.76 -5.19
C ALA A 110 10.39 -17.51 -5.75
N PHE A 111 11.19 -16.48 -5.96
CA PHE A 111 10.68 -15.24 -6.54
C PHE A 111 10.21 -15.44 -7.97
N ARG A 112 9.00 -14.93 -8.25
CA ARG A 112 8.43 -14.86 -9.59
C ARG A 112 7.80 -13.50 -9.76
N ARG A 113 7.83 -12.96 -10.99
CA ARG A 113 7.23 -11.65 -11.25
C ARG A 113 5.75 -11.57 -10.94
N GLY A 114 5.03 -12.66 -11.18
CA GLY A 114 3.60 -12.69 -11.06
C GLY A 114 2.91 -12.10 -12.28
N VAL A 115 1.63 -12.42 -12.42
CA VAL A 115 0.79 -11.91 -13.51
C VAL A 115 -0.37 -11.14 -12.88
N ARG A 116 -0.58 -9.91 -13.35
CA ARG A 116 -1.68 -9.09 -12.86
C ARG A 116 -3.01 -9.58 -13.45
N HIS A 117 -4.05 -9.52 -12.63
CA HIS A 117 -5.43 -9.76 -13.04
C HIS A 117 -6.32 -8.82 -12.24
N ASP A 118 -7.55 -8.63 -12.70
CA ASP A 118 -8.48 -7.77 -11.96
C ASP A 118 -8.91 -8.44 -10.68
N LEU A 119 -8.88 -7.68 -9.60
CA LEU A 119 -9.27 -8.14 -8.27
C LEU A 119 -10.78 -8.36 -8.22
N THR A 120 -11.21 -9.58 -7.90
CA THR A 120 -12.62 -9.87 -7.69
C THR A 120 -13.04 -9.46 -6.28
N GLU A 121 -14.36 -9.27 -6.08
CA GLU A 121 -14.88 -8.92 -4.75
C GLU A 121 -14.58 -10.01 -3.71
N ASP A 122 -14.63 -11.27 -4.12
CA ASP A 122 -14.33 -12.39 -3.23
C ASP A 122 -12.86 -12.40 -2.82
N GLU A 123 -11.96 -12.19 -3.77
CA GLU A 123 -10.53 -12.09 -3.48
C GLU A 123 -10.24 -10.89 -2.57
N ALA A 124 -10.90 -9.76 -2.82
CA ALA A 124 -10.75 -8.56 -2.01
C ALA A 124 -11.18 -8.81 -0.56
N ARG A 125 -12.31 -9.46 -0.35
CA ARG A 125 -12.80 -9.78 0.98
C ARG A 125 -11.79 -10.67 1.73
N ARG A 126 -11.29 -11.71 1.08
CA ARG A 126 -10.29 -12.59 1.68
C ARG A 126 -8.98 -11.87 1.95
N ALA A 127 -8.56 -10.99 1.05
CA ALA A 127 -7.34 -10.20 1.24
C ALA A 127 -7.49 -9.21 2.40
N LEU A 128 -8.68 -8.61 2.59
CA LEU A 128 -8.93 -7.74 3.75
C LEU A 128 -8.82 -8.52 5.07
N GLU A 129 -9.27 -9.77 5.08
CA GLU A 129 -9.10 -10.63 6.27
C GLU A 129 -7.63 -10.86 6.60
N LEU A 130 -6.78 -10.95 5.58
CA LEU A 130 -5.33 -11.06 5.74
C LEU A 130 -4.78 -9.90 6.57
N TYR A 131 -5.38 -8.71 6.43
CA TYR A 131 -4.93 -7.50 7.10
C TYR A 131 -5.63 -7.23 8.44
N SER A 132 -6.40 -8.17 8.95
CA SER A 132 -6.97 -8.06 10.30
C SER A 132 -5.85 -7.87 11.33
N GLY A 133 -5.96 -6.85 12.17
CA GLY A 133 -4.95 -6.51 13.17
C GLY A 133 -3.83 -5.60 12.68
N LEU A 134 -3.84 -5.22 11.41
CA LEU A 134 -2.80 -4.34 10.84
C LEU A 134 -2.74 -2.99 11.55
N ASP A 135 -3.89 -2.44 11.95
CA ASP A 135 -3.94 -1.14 12.61
C ASP A 135 -3.09 -1.08 13.87
N ASN A 136 -3.04 -2.16 14.65
CA ASN A 136 -2.22 -2.23 15.85
C ASN A 136 -0.73 -2.18 15.52
N VAL A 137 -0.33 -2.86 14.45
CA VAL A 137 1.08 -2.88 14.01
C VAL A 137 1.49 -1.49 13.53
N ILE A 138 0.62 -0.83 12.76
CA ILE A 138 0.90 0.52 12.26
C ILE A 138 1.02 1.51 13.41
N LYS A 139 0.10 1.45 14.38
CA LYS A 139 0.15 2.33 15.56
C LYS A 139 1.46 2.17 16.33
N GLU A 140 1.91 0.95 16.49
CA GLU A 140 3.17 0.66 17.16
C GLU A 140 4.36 1.29 16.43
N TYR A 141 4.39 1.18 15.10
CA TYR A 141 5.44 1.77 14.29
C TYR A 141 5.44 3.30 14.35
N LEU A 142 4.25 3.90 14.21
CA LEU A 142 4.12 5.36 14.23
C LEU A 142 4.45 5.95 15.60
N SER A 143 4.17 5.22 16.68
CA SER A 143 4.49 5.69 18.04
C SER A 143 6.00 5.77 18.29
N GLY A 144 6.81 5.10 17.49
CA GLY A 144 8.26 5.20 17.55
C GLY A 144 8.82 6.51 17.00
N LEU A 145 7.99 7.29 16.31
CA LEU A 145 8.37 8.59 15.75
C LEU A 145 8.03 9.71 16.74
N ARG A 146 8.89 9.93 17.74
CA ARG A 146 8.69 11.00 18.72
C ARG A 146 9.89 11.88 18.86
#